data_304348f790de6150da83766b678a1af1
#
_entry.id   304348f790de6150da83766b678a1af1
#
_cell.length_a   1.000
_cell.length_b   1.000
_cell.length_c   1.000
_cell.angle_alpha   90.00
_cell.angle_beta   90.00
_cell.angle_gamma   90.00
#
_symmetry.space_group_name_H-M   'P 1'
#
loop_
_entity.id
_entity.type
_entity.pdbx_description
1 polymer ?
#
loop_
_entity_poly.entity_id
_entity_poly.type
_entity_poly.pdbx_seq_one_letter_code
_entity_poly.pdbx_strand_id
1 'polypeptide(L)'
;PIRFRAFPLLSEMTARCEPHLKPEKADDCGSPDLQGPAATRVPRNPCAWPQQTRICAERLVLTTLENTAETVGENGFAKLGITGTILATLDANGFTTPTPIQVKAIPPQIGGRDVLGVAQTGSGKTAAFVLPIIREIMAAGDKRQHNSTRALILVPTRELAVQIDEAIRMFAKQTHLSTCLVLGGMSRFQQIKKMLPGVDFLIATPGRLYDLMQEGAVKLKETK
;
A
#
# COMPACT_ATOMS: atom_id res chain seq x y z
N PRO A 1 17.04 -6.13 2.01
CA PRO A 1 15.89 -6.17 2.91
C PRO A 1 15.04 -4.93 2.65
N ILE A 2 13.90 -5.12 2.02
CA ILE A 2 12.91 -4.09 1.83
C ILE A 2 12.35 -3.80 3.22
N ARG A 3 12.79 -2.71 3.84
CA ARG A 3 12.15 -2.20 5.05
C ARG A 3 10.96 -1.35 4.61
N PHE A 4 9.77 -1.94 4.58
CA PHE A 4 8.56 -1.15 4.69
C PHE A 4 8.61 -0.48 6.07
N ARG A 5 8.95 0.79 6.12
CA ARG A 5 8.75 1.59 7.32
C ARG A 5 7.25 1.66 7.54
N ALA A 6 6.76 0.96 8.56
CA ALA A 6 5.44 1.21 9.08
C ALA A 6 5.35 2.72 9.39
N PHE A 7 4.50 3.42 8.68
CA PHE A 7 4.15 4.79 9.03
C PHE A 7 3.54 4.75 10.44
N PRO A 8 4.02 5.57 11.39
CA PRO A 8 3.47 5.60 12.76
C PRO A 8 2.14 6.35 12.86
N LEU A 9 1.29 6.21 11.82
CA LEU A 9 -0.01 6.90 11.76
C LEU A 9 -1.13 6.22 12.54
N LEU A 10 -0.93 5.01 13.05
CA LEU A 10 -1.98 4.33 13.82
C LEU A 10 -1.90 4.57 15.34
N SER A 11 -0.75 4.94 15.88
CA SER A 11 -0.62 5.25 17.32
C SER A 11 -0.96 6.70 17.65
N GLU A 12 -0.86 7.62 16.70
CA GLU A 12 -1.20 9.04 16.94
C GLU A 12 -2.66 9.40 16.62
N MET A 13 -3.36 8.60 15.82
CA MET A 13 -4.79 8.84 15.56
C MET A 13 -5.71 8.37 16.67
N THR A 14 -5.27 7.50 17.57
CA THR A 14 -6.08 7.06 18.73
C THR A 14 -5.98 7.99 19.94
N ALA A 15 -5.02 8.93 19.97
CA ALA A 15 -4.80 9.82 21.10
C ALA A 15 -5.58 11.16 21.03
N ARG A 16 -6.41 11.40 20.03
CA ARG A 16 -7.14 12.68 19.86
C ARG A 16 -8.65 12.55 19.68
N CYS A 17 -9.26 11.50 20.20
CA CYS A 17 -10.71 11.43 20.36
C CYS A 17 -11.06 11.08 21.80
N GLU A 18 -10.81 11.99 22.72
CA GLU A 18 -11.52 12.00 23.99
C GLU A 18 -12.76 12.90 23.87
N PRO A 19 -13.96 12.41 24.22
CA PRO A 19 -15.16 13.20 24.23
C PRO A 19 -15.26 13.94 25.56
N HIS A 20 -14.76 15.16 25.64
CA HIS A 20 -15.16 16.11 26.69
C HIS A 20 -16.24 17.03 26.13
N LEU A 21 -17.49 16.63 26.32
CA LEU A 21 -18.64 17.52 26.35
C LEU A 21 -19.61 17.02 27.41
N LYS A 22 -19.47 17.57 28.59
CA LYS A 22 -20.58 17.63 29.56
C LYS A 22 -21.49 18.80 29.18
N PRO A 23 -22.82 18.64 29.24
CA PRO A 23 -23.75 19.74 28.98
C PRO A 23 -23.82 20.62 30.23
N GLU A 24 -23.43 21.87 30.13
CA GLU A 24 -23.74 22.89 31.11
C GLU A 24 -24.81 23.82 30.55
N LYS A 25 -25.69 24.15 31.45
CA LYS A 25 -27.03 24.74 31.31
C LYS A 25 -27.03 26.12 30.61
N ALA A 26 -28.07 26.33 29.85
CA ALA A 26 -28.56 27.63 29.47
C ALA A 26 -28.98 28.42 30.72
N ASP A 27 -28.58 29.67 30.76
CA ASP A 27 -29.35 30.83 31.22
C ASP A 27 -28.39 32.04 31.24
N ASP A 28 -28.67 33.01 30.52
CA ASP A 28 -29.04 34.38 30.86
C ASP A 28 -28.57 35.42 29.81
N CYS A 29 -29.52 36.26 29.50
CA CYS A 29 -29.45 37.40 28.59
C CYS A 29 -28.60 38.54 29.13
N GLY A 30 -27.93 39.26 28.25
CA GLY A 30 -27.38 40.57 28.54
C GLY A 30 -26.55 41.16 27.39
N SER A 31 -27.17 41.87 26.48
CA SER A 31 -26.54 42.96 25.72
C SER A 31 -26.75 44.27 26.45
N PRO A 32 -26.07 45.41 26.15
CA PRO A 32 -25.20 45.75 25.02
C PRO A 32 -23.91 46.50 25.45
N ASP A 33 -22.94 46.75 24.60
CA ASP A 33 -22.58 48.09 24.13
C ASP A 33 -21.30 48.12 23.26
N LEU A 34 -21.38 48.98 22.31
CA LEU A 34 -20.46 49.34 21.29
C LEU A 34 -19.13 49.95 21.76
N GLN A 35 -18.03 49.66 21.12
CA GLN A 35 -17.04 50.57 20.53
C GLN A 35 -15.72 49.86 20.23
N GLY A 36 -15.27 49.89 18.93
CA GLY A 36 -14.04 49.35 18.43
C GLY A 36 -12.81 50.16 18.89
N PRO A 37 -11.62 49.97 18.38
CA PRO A 37 -11.26 49.60 16.99
C PRO A 37 -10.08 48.58 16.84
N ALA A 38 -9.70 48.40 15.62
CA ALA A 38 -8.44 47.87 15.11
C ALA A 38 -8.41 46.41 14.68
N ALA A 39 -8.45 46.33 13.38
CA ALA A 39 -8.15 45.17 12.57
C ALA A 39 -6.86 44.42 12.98
N THR A 40 -7.00 43.16 13.32
CA THR A 40 -5.92 42.20 13.17
C THR A 40 -6.41 41.11 12.23
N ARG A 41 -5.82 41.11 11.04
CA ARG A 41 -6.07 40.12 10.00
C ARG A 41 -5.75 38.71 10.56
N VAL A 42 -6.75 37.86 10.57
CA VAL A 42 -6.58 36.42 10.72
C VAL A 42 -5.86 35.91 9.48
N PRO A 43 -4.71 35.25 9.57
CA PRO A 43 -4.10 34.59 8.42
C PRO A 43 -4.95 33.39 8.05
N ARG A 44 -5.60 33.49 6.90
CA ARG A 44 -6.20 32.34 6.20
C ARG A 44 -5.07 31.48 5.64
N ASN A 45 -4.60 30.52 6.39
CA ASN A 45 -3.80 29.43 5.84
C ASN A 45 -4.03 28.19 6.70
N PRO A 46 -5.02 27.34 6.38
CA PRO A 46 -5.08 25.99 6.94
C PRO A 46 -4.12 25.12 6.14
N CYS A 47 -3.23 24.43 6.82
CA CYS A 47 -2.27 23.45 6.34
C CYS A 47 -0.83 23.94 6.18
N ALA A 48 -0.22 24.31 7.29
CA ALA A 48 1.22 24.20 7.43
C ALA A 48 1.56 22.72 7.77
N TRP A 49 1.84 21.93 6.76
CA TRP A 49 2.46 20.62 6.94
C TRP A 49 3.90 20.81 7.42
N PRO A 50 4.39 19.98 8.36
CA PRO A 50 5.78 20.08 8.82
C PRO A 50 6.74 19.92 7.63
N GLN A 51 7.76 20.76 7.58
CA GLN A 51 8.72 20.85 6.48
C GLN A 51 9.54 19.57 6.21
N GLN A 52 9.38 18.53 7.02
CA GLN A 52 10.08 17.25 6.86
C GLN A 52 9.53 16.32 5.77
N THR A 53 8.37 16.64 5.17
CA THR A 53 7.83 15.88 4.03
C THR A 53 8.27 16.40 2.67
N ARG A 54 9.08 17.48 2.61
CA ARG A 54 9.54 18.08 1.36
C ARG A 54 10.63 17.31 0.62
N ILE A 55 11.26 16.33 1.24
CA ILE A 55 12.45 15.67 0.65
C ILE A 55 12.12 14.61 -0.40
N CYS A 56 10.87 14.13 -0.46
CA CYS A 56 10.47 13.11 -1.46
C CYS A 56 9.84 13.66 -2.73
N ALA A 57 9.43 14.93 -2.78
CA ALA A 57 8.70 15.47 -3.93
C ALA A 57 9.60 16.09 -5.02
N GLU A 58 10.84 16.49 -4.70
CA GLU A 58 11.69 17.23 -5.64
C GLU A 58 12.58 16.38 -6.55
N ARG A 59 12.54 15.05 -6.46
CA ARG A 59 13.36 14.18 -7.32
C ARG A 59 12.59 13.38 -8.38
N LEU A 60 11.37 13.79 -8.68
CA LEU A 60 10.63 13.28 -9.83
C LEU A 60 10.51 14.37 -10.92
N VAL A 61 11.65 14.91 -11.32
CA VAL A 61 11.71 15.79 -12.50
C VAL A 61 11.37 14.96 -13.73
N LEU A 62 10.33 15.42 -14.43
CA LEU A 62 10.02 14.99 -15.79
C LEU A 62 11.28 15.03 -16.66
N THR A 63 11.78 13.86 -17.01
CA THR A 63 12.61 13.73 -18.20
C THR A 63 11.71 13.24 -19.31
N THR A 64 11.56 14.09 -20.29
CA THR A 64 10.93 13.88 -21.60
C THR A 64 11.36 12.55 -22.22
N LEU A 65 10.39 11.89 -22.81
CA LEU A 65 10.50 10.68 -23.59
C LEU A 65 11.43 10.93 -24.78
N GLU A 66 12.57 10.27 -24.82
CA GLU A 66 13.22 9.95 -26.07
C GLU A 66 13.03 8.45 -26.34
N ASN A 67 12.35 8.19 -27.42
CA ASN A 67 12.19 6.89 -28.05
C ASN A 67 13.58 6.30 -28.35
N THR A 68 13.90 5.16 -27.77
CA THR A 68 14.94 4.31 -28.31
C THR A 68 14.36 3.00 -28.77
N ALA A 69 14.66 2.74 -30.01
CA ALA A 69 14.22 1.70 -30.91
C ALA A 69 14.10 0.29 -30.30
N GLU A 70 13.06 -0.37 -30.77
CA GLU A 70 12.72 -1.77 -30.64
C GLU A 70 13.87 -2.68 -31.07
N THR A 71 14.34 -3.53 -30.17
CA THR A 71 14.97 -4.81 -30.55
C THR A 71 13.92 -5.90 -30.36
N VAL A 72 13.50 -6.45 -31.46
CA VAL A 72 12.58 -7.60 -31.55
C VAL A 72 13.21 -8.79 -30.84
N GLY A 73 12.57 -9.29 -29.77
CA GLY A 73 12.90 -10.58 -29.15
C GLY A 73 13.02 -10.66 -27.65
N GLU A 74 13.20 -9.56 -26.91
CA GLU A 74 13.27 -9.60 -25.45
C GLU A 74 12.06 -8.96 -24.80
N ASN A 75 11.40 -9.70 -23.89
CA ASN A 75 10.34 -9.14 -23.07
C ASN A 75 10.87 -7.93 -22.28
N GLY A 76 10.20 -6.76 -22.39
CA GLY A 76 10.62 -5.52 -21.74
C GLY A 76 10.74 -5.62 -20.23
N PHE A 77 10.04 -6.56 -19.57
CA PHE A 77 10.14 -6.80 -18.14
C PHE A 77 11.48 -7.43 -17.72
N ALA A 78 12.16 -8.15 -18.62
CA ALA A 78 13.49 -8.67 -18.35
C ALA A 78 14.49 -7.55 -18.05
N LYS A 79 14.41 -6.44 -18.80
CA LYS A 79 15.24 -5.23 -18.58
C LYS A 79 14.96 -4.55 -17.24
N LEU A 80 13.77 -4.76 -16.66
CA LEU A 80 13.40 -4.23 -15.35
C LEU A 80 13.86 -5.13 -14.17
N GLY A 81 14.54 -6.25 -14.47
CA GLY A 81 15.03 -7.18 -13.46
C GLY A 81 14.01 -8.25 -13.06
N ILE A 82 12.95 -8.45 -13.84
CA ILE A 82 12.01 -9.56 -13.69
C ILE A 82 12.52 -10.74 -14.50
N THR A 83 12.76 -11.88 -13.86
CA THR A 83 13.38 -13.06 -14.47
C THR A 83 12.67 -14.35 -14.07
N GLY A 84 13.07 -15.47 -14.69
CA GLY A 84 12.62 -16.81 -14.34
C GLY A 84 11.13 -17.05 -14.59
N THR A 85 10.48 -17.75 -13.66
CA THR A 85 9.08 -18.18 -13.79
C THR A 85 8.09 -17.01 -13.91
N ILE A 86 8.42 -15.86 -13.30
CA ILE A 86 7.58 -14.66 -13.39
C ILE A 86 7.56 -14.14 -14.83
N LEU A 87 8.74 -14.06 -15.46
CA LEU A 87 8.87 -13.62 -16.84
C LEU A 87 8.11 -14.56 -17.78
N ALA A 88 8.29 -15.88 -17.62
CA ALA A 88 7.57 -16.88 -18.40
C ALA A 88 6.03 -16.77 -18.23
N THR A 89 5.58 -16.44 -17.02
CA THR A 89 4.16 -16.21 -16.76
C THR A 89 3.65 -14.94 -17.45
N LEU A 90 4.45 -13.88 -17.48
CA LEU A 90 4.12 -12.63 -18.19
C LEU A 90 4.01 -12.89 -19.70
N ASP A 91 4.98 -13.60 -20.29
CA ASP A 91 4.97 -13.98 -21.71
C ASP A 91 3.73 -14.80 -22.07
N ALA A 92 3.42 -15.81 -21.26
CA ALA A 92 2.26 -16.68 -21.45
C ALA A 92 0.90 -15.94 -21.39
N ASN A 93 0.85 -14.79 -20.68
CA ASN A 93 -0.32 -13.94 -20.58
C ASN A 93 -0.27 -12.71 -21.51
N GLY A 94 0.70 -12.62 -22.42
CA GLY A 94 0.83 -11.55 -23.40
C GLY A 94 1.37 -10.23 -22.85
N PHE A 95 1.95 -10.22 -21.64
CA PHE A 95 2.60 -9.04 -21.07
C PHE A 95 4.05 -8.95 -21.56
N THR A 96 4.26 -8.33 -22.71
CA THR A 96 5.60 -8.18 -23.32
C THR A 96 6.18 -6.79 -23.12
N THR A 97 5.33 -5.77 -23.09
CA THR A 97 5.74 -4.36 -23.00
C THR A 97 5.29 -3.73 -21.69
N PRO A 98 6.23 -3.33 -20.83
CA PRO A 98 5.89 -2.67 -19.56
C PRO A 98 5.33 -1.27 -19.79
N THR A 99 4.33 -0.89 -18.98
CA THR A 99 3.77 0.46 -19.00
C THR A 99 4.72 1.48 -18.36
N PRO A 100 4.55 2.80 -18.63
CA PRO A 100 5.44 3.83 -18.05
C PRO A 100 5.55 3.80 -16.53
N ILE A 101 4.46 3.47 -15.81
CA ILE A 101 4.50 3.37 -14.35
C ILE A 101 5.30 2.15 -13.90
N GLN A 102 5.24 1.03 -14.64
CA GLN A 102 6.01 -0.18 -14.35
C GLN A 102 7.50 0.04 -14.58
N VAL A 103 7.88 0.68 -15.68
CA VAL A 103 9.28 1.04 -15.98
C VAL A 103 9.88 1.90 -14.86
N LYS A 104 9.12 2.87 -14.34
CA LYS A 104 9.59 3.77 -13.29
C LYS A 104 9.57 3.16 -11.88
N ALA A 105 8.61 2.28 -11.59
CA ALA A 105 8.37 1.80 -10.23
C ALA A 105 9.08 0.47 -9.92
N ILE A 106 9.24 -0.43 -10.88
CA ILE A 106 9.80 -1.78 -10.64
C ILE A 106 11.29 -1.71 -10.23
N PRO A 107 12.19 -1.03 -10.97
CA PRO A 107 13.62 -1.04 -10.62
C PRO A 107 13.94 -0.48 -9.23
N PRO A 108 13.38 0.66 -8.79
CA PRO A 108 13.64 1.16 -7.45
C PRO A 108 13.11 0.24 -6.34
N GLN A 109 11.97 -0.44 -6.54
CA GLN A 109 11.45 -1.42 -5.57
C GLN A 109 12.38 -2.63 -5.46
N ILE A 110 12.85 -3.15 -6.58
CA ILE A 110 13.84 -4.25 -6.60
C ILE A 110 15.14 -3.82 -5.88
N GLY A 111 15.51 -2.54 -5.98
CA GLY A 111 16.63 -1.95 -5.25
C GLY A 111 16.36 -1.68 -3.77
N GLY A 112 15.21 -2.09 -3.23
CA GLY A 112 14.84 -1.94 -1.82
C GLY A 112 14.47 -0.50 -1.41
N ARG A 113 14.07 0.35 -2.37
CA ARG A 113 13.63 1.72 -2.11
C ARG A 113 12.12 1.81 -2.00
N ASP A 114 11.64 2.71 -1.17
CA ASP A 114 10.23 3.05 -1.08
C ASP A 114 9.78 3.79 -2.36
N VAL A 115 8.57 3.49 -2.82
CA VAL A 115 8.02 4.09 -4.03
C VAL A 115 6.62 4.64 -3.75
N LEU A 116 6.39 5.90 -4.10
CA LEU A 116 5.08 6.52 -4.16
C LEU A 116 4.61 6.59 -5.62
N GLY A 117 3.68 5.71 -6.00
CA GLY A 117 3.15 5.62 -7.35
C GLY A 117 1.80 6.33 -7.50
N VAL A 118 1.77 7.48 -8.18
CA VAL A 118 0.54 8.19 -8.54
C VAL A 118 0.31 8.05 -10.03
N ALA A 119 -0.78 7.39 -10.43
CA ALA A 119 -1.14 7.19 -11.82
C ALA A 119 -2.64 6.92 -11.96
N GLN A 120 -3.19 7.11 -13.15
CA GLN A 120 -4.60 6.85 -13.45
C GLN A 120 -4.98 5.38 -13.29
N THR A 121 -6.28 5.09 -13.15
CA THR A 121 -6.79 3.71 -13.19
C THR A 121 -6.48 3.07 -14.56
N GLY A 122 -6.21 1.76 -14.56
CA GLY A 122 -5.84 1.06 -15.81
C GLY A 122 -4.39 1.24 -16.27
N SER A 123 -3.57 2.06 -15.60
CA SER A 123 -2.17 2.28 -15.99
C SER A 123 -1.21 1.13 -15.68
N GLY A 124 -1.67 0.02 -15.09
CA GLY A 124 -0.82 -1.12 -14.72
C GLY A 124 -0.16 -1.02 -13.35
N LYS A 125 -0.67 -0.17 -12.44
CA LYS A 125 -0.14 -0.02 -11.06
C LYS A 125 -0.05 -1.34 -10.30
N THR A 126 -1.05 -2.21 -10.43
CA THR A 126 -1.09 -3.48 -9.69
C THR A 126 0.13 -4.34 -10.04
N ALA A 127 0.43 -4.52 -11.31
CA ALA A 127 1.63 -5.25 -11.71
C ALA A 127 2.92 -4.53 -11.27
N ALA A 128 2.94 -3.19 -11.27
CA ALA A 128 4.10 -2.40 -10.89
C ALA A 128 4.56 -2.66 -9.44
N PHE A 129 3.65 -2.96 -8.50
CA PHE A 129 4.04 -3.30 -7.12
C PHE A 129 4.01 -4.82 -6.85
N VAL A 130 3.14 -5.59 -7.50
CA VAL A 130 3.02 -7.04 -7.26
C VAL A 130 4.25 -7.79 -7.77
N LEU A 131 4.75 -7.48 -8.96
CA LEU A 131 5.87 -8.21 -9.57
C LEU A 131 7.16 -8.14 -8.76
N PRO A 132 7.60 -6.95 -8.25
CA PRO A 132 8.75 -6.88 -7.36
C PRO A 132 8.57 -7.67 -6.06
N ILE A 133 7.37 -7.65 -5.47
CA ILE A 133 7.08 -8.38 -4.25
C ILE A 133 7.15 -9.90 -4.49
N ILE A 134 6.56 -10.41 -5.58
CA ILE A 134 6.65 -11.84 -5.93
C ILE A 134 8.13 -12.24 -6.07
N ARG A 135 8.92 -11.45 -6.82
CA ARG A 135 10.36 -11.69 -7.00
C ARG A 135 11.10 -11.76 -5.66
N GLU A 136 10.85 -10.82 -4.77
CA GLU A 136 11.50 -10.76 -3.45
C GLU A 136 11.11 -11.97 -2.58
N ILE A 137 9.83 -12.33 -2.57
CA ILE A 137 9.35 -13.50 -1.82
C ILE A 137 9.98 -14.77 -2.36
N MET A 138 10.07 -14.94 -3.67
CA MET A 138 10.72 -16.11 -4.27
C MET A 138 12.22 -16.17 -3.96
N ALA A 139 12.92 -15.03 -4.01
CA ALA A 139 14.34 -14.94 -3.66
C ALA A 139 14.62 -15.28 -2.17
N ALA A 140 13.68 -14.97 -1.28
CA ALA A 140 13.81 -15.25 0.15
C ALA A 140 13.53 -16.73 0.54
N GLY A 141 13.06 -17.57 -0.41
CA GLY A 141 12.73 -18.99 -0.17
C GLY A 141 11.38 -19.20 0.54
N ASP A 142 11.07 -20.46 0.89
CA ASP A 142 9.70 -20.89 1.24
C ASP A 142 9.33 -20.88 2.72
N LYS A 143 10.16 -20.36 3.60
CA LYS A 143 9.88 -20.39 5.04
C LYS A 143 8.78 -19.42 5.44
N ARG A 144 7.57 -19.93 5.61
CA ARG A 144 6.43 -19.20 6.21
C ARG A 144 6.40 -19.48 7.70
N GLN A 145 6.11 -18.44 8.48
CA GLN A 145 5.92 -18.61 9.92
C GLN A 145 4.42 -18.65 10.25
N HIS A 146 4.09 -19.40 11.28
CA HIS A 146 2.72 -19.59 11.74
C HIS A 146 2.05 -18.24 12.10
N ASN A 147 0.83 -18.04 11.62
CA ASN A 147 0.05 -16.80 11.80
C ASN A 147 0.73 -15.54 11.26
N SER A 148 1.69 -15.65 10.35
CA SER A 148 2.40 -14.50 9.80
C SER A 148 2.18 -14.34 8.29
N THR A 149 2.55 -13.16 7.78
CA THR A 149 2.59 -12.87 6.36
C THR A 149 3.94 -12.30 5.97
N ARG A 150 4.37 -12.56 4.74
CA ARG A 150 5.62 -12.03 4.18
C ARG A 150 5.42 -10.68 3.52
N ALA A 151 4.25 -10.48 2.88
CA ALA A 151 3.85 -9.20 2.32
C ALA A 151 2.43 -8.84 2.75
N LEU A 152 2.20 -7.58 3.07
CA LEU A 152 0.90 -7.02 3.43
C LEU A 152 0.47 -5.98 2.41
N ILE A 153 -0.75 -6.13 1.89
CA ILE A 153 -1.39 -5.16 1.00
C ILE A 153 -2.64 -4.64 1.68
N LEU A 154 -2.65 -3.35 2.01
CA LEU A 154 -3.82 -2.68 2.57
C LEU A 154 -4.65 -2.05 1.47
N VAL A 155 -5.95 -2.30 1.51
CA VAL A 155 -6.90 -1.79 0.52
C VAL A 155 -8.13 -1.18 1.20
N PRO A 156 -8.72 -0.12 0.61
CA PRO A 156 -9.89 0.54 1.20
C PRO A 156 -11.18 -0.26 1.02
N THR A 157 -11.31 -1.05 -0.05
CA THR A 157 -12.56 -1.77 -0.38
C THR A 157 -12.32 -3.25 -0.63
N ARG A 158 -13.41 -4.04 -0.52
CA ARG A 158 -13.38 -5.50 -0.75
C ARG A 158 -13.16 -5.82 -2.22
N GLU A 159 -13.79 -5.07 -3.09
CA GLU A 159 -13.73 -5.24 -4.53
C GLU A 159 -12.28 -5.09 -5.02
N LEU A 160 -11.58 -4.07 -4.53
CA LEU A 160 -10.17 -3.86 -4.86
C LEU A 160 -9.30 -5.00 -4.30
N ALA A 161 -9.62 -5.52 -3.13
CA ALA A 161 -8.91 -6.67 -2.56
C ALA A 161 -9.01 -7.91 -3.46
N VAL A 162 -10.20 -8.19 -3.97
CA VAL A 162 -10.43 -9.33 -4.88
C VAL A 162 -9.67 -9.13 -6.18
N GLN A 163 -9.72 -7.94 -6.79
CA GLN A 163 -8.97 -7.63 -8.03
C GLN A 163 -7.46 -7.81 -7.86
N ILE A 164 -6.91 -7.41 -6.71
CA ILE A 164 -5.48 -7.59 -6.42
C ILE A 164 -5.16 -9.06 -6.19
N ASP A 165 -5.99 -9.83 -5.49
CA ASP A 165 -5.80 -11.25 -5.29
C ASP A 165 -5.79 -12.02 -6.62
N GLU A 166 -6.73 -11.70 -7.52
CA GLU A 166 -6.77 -12.28 -8.87
C GLU A 166 -5.50 -11.96 -9.66
N ALA A 167 -5.02 -10.71 -9.61
CA ALA A 167 -3.79 -10.30 -10.26
C ALA A 167 -2.57 -11.04 -9.70
N ILE A 168 -2.47 -11.17 -8.37
CA ILE A 168 -1.38 -11.94 -7.74
C ILE A 168 -1.43 -13.40 -8.18
N ARG A 169 -2.59 -14.05 -8.16
CA ARG A 169 -2.76 -15.44 -8.60
C ARG A 169 -2.38 -15.63 -10.05
N MET A 170 -2.71 -14.67 -10.91
CA MET A 170 -2.34 -14.69 -12.33
C MET A 170 -0.82 -14.62 -12.50
N PHE A 171 -0.14 -13.65 -11.87
CA PHE A 171 1.31 -13.49 -11.96
C PHE A 171 2.09 -14.60 -11.25
N ALA A 172 1.53 -15.17 -10.17
CA ALA A 172 2.13 -16.23 -9.38
C ALA A 172 1.70 -17.64 -9.80
N LYS A 173 1.00 -17.81 -10.94
CA LYS A 173 0.39 -19.09 -11.37
C LYS A 173 1.37 -20.27 -11.40
N GLN A 174 2.63 -20.02 -11.76
CA GLN A 174 3.68 -21.04 -11.82
C GLN A 174 4.53 -21.12 -10.54
N THR A 175 4.03 -20.52 -9.45
CA THR A 175 4.72 -20.49 -8.16
C THR A 175 3.84 -21.12 -7.07
N HIS A 176 4.45 -21.52 -5.95
CA HIS A 176 3.72 -22.06 -4.79
C HIS A 176 3.33 -20.99 -3.78
N LEU A 177 3.15 -19.73 -4.25
CA LEU A 177 2.81 -18.61 -3.38
C LEU A 177 1.34 -18.67 -2.95
N SER A 178 1.12 -18.41 -1.67
CA SER A 178 -0.20 -18.44 -1.04
C SER A 178 -0.71 -17.03 -0.77
N THR A 179 -2.01 -16.83 -0.99
CA THR A 179 -2.69 -15.57 -0.72
C THR A 179 -3.80 -15.75 0.31
N CYS A 180 -4.03 -14.76 1.14
CA CYS A 180 -5.16 -14.70 2.06
C CYS A 180 -5.84 -13.34 2.01
N LEU A 181 -7.17 -13.36 1.91
CA LEU A 181 -8.02 -12.17 2.00
C LEU A 181 -8.56 -12.02 3.42
N VAL A 182 -8.30 -10.87 4.04
CA VAL A 182 -8.80 -10.50 5.37
C VAL A 182 -9.72 -9.29 5.26
N LEU A 183 -11.01 -9.58 5.10
CA LEU A 183 -12.03 -8.60 4.74
C LEU A 183 -13.18 -8.62 5.75
N GLY A 184 -13.76 -7.45 6.03
CA GLY A 184 -14.98 -7.34 6.82
C GLY A 184 -16.16 -8.06 6.14
N GLY A 185 -17.13 -8.55 6.94
CA GLY A 185 -18.35 -9.23 6.43
C GLY A 185 -18.14 -10.64 5.88
N MET A 186 -16.94 -11.19 5.96
CA MET A 186 -16.64 -12.59 5.72
C MET A 186 -16.43 -13.33 7.04
N SER A 187 -16.57 -14.67 7.03
CA SER A 187 -16.38 -15.50 8.21
C SER A 187 -14.98 -15.34 8.82
N ARG A 188 -14.89 -14.87 10.07
CA ARG A 188 -13.63 -14.73 10.81
C ARG A 188 -12.89 -16.04 10.95
N PHE A 189 -13.63 -17.09 11.29
CA PHE A 189 -13.06 -18.43 11.51
C PHE A 189 -12.32 -18.93 10.26
N GLN A 190 -12.91 -18.75 9.08
CA GLN A 190 -12.28 -19.15 7.83
C GLN A 190 -11.02 -18.35 7.53
N GLN A 191 -11.01 -17.04 7.83
CA GLN A 191 -9.85 -16.18 7.65
C GLN A 191 -8.71 -16.60 8.59
N ILE A 192 -9.00 -16.80 9.86
CA ILE A 192 -8.04 -17.30 10.86
C ILE A 192 -7.46 -18.66 10.42
N LYS A 193 -8.33 -19.60 10.02
CA LYS A 193 -7.89 -20.92 9.56
C LYS A 193 -6.91 -20.84 8.37
N LYS A 194 -7.15 -19.91 7.44
CA LYS A 194 -6.26 -19.67 6.29
C LYS A 194 -4.93 -19.03 6.71
N MET A 195 -4.92 -18.24 7.78
CA MET A 195 -3.71 -17.60 8.30
C MET A 195 -2.82 -18.53 9.12
N LEU A 196 -3.38 -19.59 9.71
CA LEU A 196 -2.65 -20.51 10.58
C LEU A 196 -1.32 -21.00 10.00
N PRO A 197 -1.24 -21.51 8.75
CA PRO A 197 0.03 -22.02 8.21
C PRO A 197 1.03 -20.91 7.85
N GLY A 198 0.61 -19.63 7.97
CA GLY A 198 1.31 -18.50 7.38
C GLY A 198 1.05 -18.36 5.88
N VAL A 199 1.11 -17.14 5.38
CA VAL A 199 0.85 -16.82 3.97
C VAL A 199 1.93 -15.91 3.39
N ASP A 200 2.08 -15.95 2.07
CA ASP A 200 3.02 -15.06 1.39
C ASP A 200 2.43 -13.67 1.21
N PHE A 201 1.18 -13.60 0.78
CA PHE A 201 0.45 -12.34 0.62
C PHE A 201 -0.78 -12.29 1.52
N LEU A 202 -0.88 -11.24 2.30
CA LEU A 202 -2.08 -10.87 3.05
C LEU A 202 -2.67 -9.60 2.44
N ILE A 203 -3.87 -9.70 1.90
CA ILE A 203 -4.60 -8.56 1.37
C ILE A 203 -5.73 -8.25 2.33
N ALA A 204 -5.73 -7.07 2.91
CA ALA A 204 -6.62 -6.77 4.03
C ALA A 204 -7.26 -5.38 3.95
N THR A 205 -8.49 -5.29 4.45
CA THR A 205 -9.08 -4.00 4.83
C THR A 205 -8.65 -3.66 6.25
N PRO A 206 -8.31 -2.36 6.53
CA PRO A 206 -7.68 -1.97 7.80
C PRO A 206 -8.45 -2.40 9.05
N GLY A 207 -9.77 -2.21 9.10
CA GLY A 207 -10.58 -2.55 10.28
C GLY A 207 -10.53 -4.04 10.63
N ARG A 208 -10.75 -4.94 9.64
CA ARG A 208 -10.70 -6.39 9.88
C ARG A 208 -9.29 -6.88 10.22
N LEU A 209 -8.27 -6.31 9.60
CA LEU A 209 -6.89 -6.63 9.96
C LEU A 209 -6.61 -6.28 11.42
N TYR A 210 -7.01 -5.10 11.86
CA TYR A 210 -6.85 -4.66 13.24
C TYR A 210 -7.53 -5.63 14.23
N ASP A 211 -8.79 -6.04 13.96
CA ASP A 211 -9.50 -7.01 14.79
C ASP A 211 -8.71 -8.32 14.96
N LEU A 212 -8.22 -8.89 13.85
CA LEU A 212 -7.47 -10.16 13.88
C LEU A 212 -6.08 -10.02 14.50
N MET A 213 -5.46 -8.85 14.43
CA MET A 213 -4.20 -8.56 15.13
C MET A 213 -4.39 -8.49 16.64
N GLN A 214 -5.47 -7.86 17.11
CA GLN A 214 -5.81 -7.79 18.54
C GLN A 214 -6.06 -9.19 19.13
N GLU A 215 -6.62 -10.10 18.36
CA GLU A 215 -6.83 -11.50 18.74
C GLU A 215 -5.55 -12.36 18.64
N GLY A 216 -4.45 -11.81 18.13
CA GLY A 216 -3.21 -12.55 17.92
C GLY A 216 -3.27 -13.55 16.77
N ALA A 217 -4.34 -13.52 15.95
CA ALA A 217 -4.51 -14.40 14.81
C ALA A 217 -3.64 -13.99 13.60
N VAL A 218 -3.17 -12.74 13.57
CA VAL A 218 -2.26 -12.22 12.54
C VAL A 218 -1.07 -11.54 13.20
N LYS A 219 0.13 -11.94 12.80
CA LYS A 219 1.41 -11.37 13.25
C LYS A 219 2.13 -10.75 12.07
N LEU A 220 2.55 -9.48 12.21
CA LEU A 220 3.23 -8.73 11.15
C LEU A 220 4.76 -8.61 11.36
N LYS A 221 5.33 -9.32 12.33
CA LYS A 221 6.78 -9.22 12.63
C LYS A 221 7.68 -9.68 11.48
N GLU A 222 7.20 -10.60 10.66
CA GLU A 222 7.94 -11.17 9.53
C GLU A 222 7.64 -10.48 8.20
N THR A 223 6.74 -9.49 8.21
CA THR A 223 6.39 -8.72 7.02
C THR A 223 7.55 -7.81 6.63
N LYS A 224 7.96 -7.90 5.39
CA LYS A 224 9.07 -7.14 4.81
C LYS A 224 8.56 -6.01 3.95
#